data_fc833444b079a592f00476b5ca490267
#
_entry.id   fc833444b079a592f00476b5ca490267
#
_cell.length_a   1.000
_cell.length_b   1.000
_cell.length_c   1.000
_cell.angle_alpha   90.00
_cell.angle_beta   90.00
_cell.angle_gamma   90.00
#
_symmetry.space_group_name_H-M   'P 1'
#
loop_
_entity.id
_entity.type
_entity.pdbx_description
1 polymer ?
#
loop_
_entity_poly.entity_id
_entity_poly.type
_entity_poly.pdbx_seq_one_letter_code
_entity_poly.pdbx_strand_id
1 'polypeptide(L)'
;VIRLAISLLMLVLLAAGCAGNGDKAQGPPKEVPKSALEGLLLTTDQVDTVMGTEGMVAHKPVTEMNDHRNLLPNLNCLGAWQVNESAIYGDRWTAMRQVLLRAPDNDNWDNLLVQSVVIFPSTQEAADFLNQSAERWAKCTNHNVNITLNGEPLPKWRSGDLTRTDSELTLPFTRVNGDQTRACQRALAVAADLVMDIQACKPAGSSVTQAADVVDKIKAAMPR
;
A
#
# COMPACT_ATOMS: atom_id res chain seq x y z
N VAL A 1 -71.42 26.13 -38.23
CA VAL A 1 -70.12 26.17 -38.93
C VAL A 1 -69.17 26.84 -37.98
N ILE A 2 -68.39 26.04 -37.25
CA ILE A 2 -67.41 26.48 -36.24
C ILE A 2 -66.02 26.40 -36.88
N ARG A 3 -65.33 27.54 -36.96
CA ARG A 3 -63.93 27.60 -37.38
C ARG A 3 -63.05 27.52 -36.15
N LEU A 4 -62.24 26.45 -36.10
CA LEU A 4 -61.16 26.24 -35.13
C LEU A 4 -59.91 27.01 -35.57
N ALA A 5 -59.45 27.95 -34.75
CA ALA A 5 -58.16 28.61 -34.92
C ALA A 5 -57.13 27.89 -34.07
N ILE A 6 -56.11 27.29 -34.73
CA ILE A 6 -54.99 26.63 -34.05
C ILE A 6 -53.89 27.69 -33.87
N SER A 7 -53.64 28.11 -32.64
CA SER A 7 -52.52 28.97 -32.28
C SER A 7 -51.26 28.10 -32.04
N LEU A 8 -50.24 28.30 -32.90
CA LEU A 8 -48.95 27.67 -32.80
C LEU A 8 -48.09 28.40 -31.76
N LEU A 9 -47.87 27.83 -30.59
CA LEU A 9 -46.97 28.38 -29.57
C LEU A 9 -45.57 27.86 -29.80
N MET A 10 -44.66 28.72 -30.34
CA MET A 10 -43.24 28.42 -30.42
C MET A 10 -42.61 28.49 -29.04
N LEU A 11 -42.19 27.37 -28.52
CA LEU A 11 -41.39 27.25 -27.29
C LEU A 11 -39.90 27.36 -27.67
N VAL A 12 -39.28 28.49 -27.39
CA VAL A 12 -37.83 28.69 -27.53
C VAL A 12 -37.17 28.09 -26.29
N LEU A 13 -36.53 26.91 -26.43
CA LEU A 13 -35.68 26.31 -25.42
C LEU A 13 -34.30 26.98 -25.43
N LEU A 14 -34.05 27.85 -24.46
CA LEU A 14 -32.73 28.36 -24.13
C LEU A 14 -31.92 27.21 -23.47
N ALA A 15 -31.07 26.56 -24.22
CA ALA A 15 -30.06 25.64 -23.69
C ALA A 15 -28.97 26.47 -22.97
N ALA A 16 -29.06 26.64 -21.66
CA ALA A 16 -27.98 27.10 -20.83
C ALA A 16 -26.92 25.99 -20.76
N GLY A 17 -25.88 26.09 -21.59
CA GLY A 17 -24.69 25.22 -21.53
C GLY A 17 -23.93 25.51 -20.24
N CYS A 18 -24.09 24.64 -19.23
CA CYS A 18 -23.11 24.54 -18.15
C CYS A 18 -21.80 23.99 -18.74
N ALA A 19 -20.80 24.87 -18.92
CA ALA A 19 -19.42 24.47 -19.12
C ALA A 19 -18.92 23.89 -17.78
N GLY A 20 -19.23 22.62 -17.52
CA GLY A 20 -18.58 21.84 -16.49
C GLY A 20 -17.14 21.62 -16.92
N ASN A 21 -16.17 22.05 -16.11
CA ASN A 21 -14.81 21.56 -16.20
C ASN A 21 -14.87 20.04 -16.08
N GLY A 22 -14.82 19.35 -17.21
CA GLY A 22 -14.74 17.90 -17.25
C GLY A 22 -13.42 17.48 -16.66
N ASP A 23 -13.41 17.03 -15.41
CA ASP A 23 -12.39 16.10 -14.96
C ASP A 23 -12.38 14.95 -15.97
N LYS A 24 -11.31 14.89 -16.78
CA LYS A 24 -11.13 13.78 -17.71
C LYS A 24 -11.05 12.53 -16.84
N ALA A 25 -12.07 11.71 -16.89
CA ALA A 25 -12.06 10.40 -16.25
C ALA A 25 -10.77 9.71 -16.69
N GLN A 26 -9.88 9.52 -15.74
CA GLN A 26 -8.57 8.91 -16.00
C GLN A 26 -8.84 7.45 -16.36
N GLY A 27 -8.30 6.99 -17.49
CA GLY A 27 -8.40 5.60 -17.91
C GLY A 27 -7.82 4.65 -16.86
N PRO A 28 -8.14 3.33 -16.94
CA PRO A 28 -7.58 2.35 -16.03
C PRO A 28 -6.05 2.35 -16.13
N PRO A 29 -5.34 2.03 -15.03
CA PRO A 29 -3.89 1.89 -15.03
C PRO A 29 -3.44 0.85 -16.06
N LYS A 30 -2.35 1.14 -16.77
CA LYS A 30 -1.71 0.22 -17.70
C LYS A 30 -0.71 -0.67 -16.97
N GLU A 31 -0.35 -1.79 -17.61
CA GLU A 31 0.76 -2.64 -17.16
C GLU A 31 2.05 -1.82 -17.01
N VAL A 32 2.81 -2.13 -15.96
CA VAL A 32 4.00 -1.36 -15.59
C VAL A 32 5.26 -1.98 -16.19
N PRO A 33 6.01 -1.25 -17.04
CA PRO A 33 7.29 -1.76 -17.51
C PRO A 33 8.32 -1.81 -16.37
N LYS A 34 9.19 -2.83 -16.37
CA LYS A 34 10.26 -3.00 -15.34
C LYS A 34 11.11 -1.74 -15.15
N SER A 35 11.36 -0.99 -16.22
CA SER A 35 12.14 0.25 -16.17
C SER A 35 11.46 1.38 -15.40
N ALA A 36 10.16 1.32 -15.16
CA ALA A 36 9.43 2.35 -14.43
C ALA A 36 9.46 2.15 -12.90
N LEU A 37 9.83 0.96 -12.40
CA LEU A 37 9.71 0.63 -10.97
C LEU A 37 10.43 1.62 -10.05
N GLU A 38 11.62 2.08 -10.43
CA GLU A 38 12.37 3.02 -9.61
C GLU A 38 11.68 4.39 -9.50
N GLY A 39 11.08 4.85 -10.60
CA GLY A 39 10.35 6.12 -10.65
C GLY A 39 8.98 6.10 -9.97
N LEU A 40 8.48 4.92 -9.59
CA LEU A 40 7.23 4.78 -8.83
C LEU A 40 7.44 4.93 -7.32
N LEU A 41 8.64 4.64 -6.81
CA LEU A 41 8.94 4.81 -5.40
C LEU A 41 9.04 6.31 -5.04
N LEU A 42 8.54 6.66 -3.87
CA LEU A 42 8.62 8.02 -3.36
C LEU A 42 10.08 8.40 -3.08
N THR A 43 10.46 9.62 -3.43
CA THR A 43 11.74 10.21 -3.03
C THR A 43 11.78 10.48 -1.54
N THR A 44 12.97 10.70 -0.97
CA THR A 44 13.15 11.01 0.45
C THR A 44 12.29 12.18 0.88
N ASP A 45 12.27 13.29 0.13
CA ASP A 45 11.47 14.49 0.45
C ASP A 45 9.95 14.20 0.44
N GLN A 46 9.50 13.34 -0.48
CA GLN A 46 8.10 12.91 -0.53
C GLN A 46 7.77 12.02 0.67
N VAL A 47 8.71 11.17 1.09
CA VAL A 47 8.57 10.32 2.28
C VAL A 47 8.53 11.18 3.54
N ASP A 48 9.42 12.15 3.70
CA ASP A 48 9.41 13.11 4.82
C ASP A 48 8.04 13.79 4.91
N THR A 49 7.51 14.25 3.79
CA THR A 49 6.18 14.88 3.72
C THR A 49 5.06 13.91 4.16
N VAL A 50 5.05 12.67 3.66
CA VAL A 50 4.02 11.68 4.02
C VAL A 50 4.13 11.26 5.48
N MET A 51 5.34 11.03 5.95
CA MET A 51 5.60 10.62 7.33
C MET A 51 5.39 11.76 8.33
N GLY A 52 5.33 13.02 7.86
CA GLY A 52 5.25 14.21 8.72
C GLY A 52 6.48 14.32 9.62
N THR A 53 7.67 14.08 9.08
CA THR A 53 8.97 14.15 9.74
C THR A 53 10.00 14.78 8.80
N GLU A 54 11.22 14.90 9.26
CA GLU A 54 12.36 15.34 8.46
C GLU A 54 13.51 14.36 8.66
N GLY A 55 14.40 14.26 7.67
CA GLY A 55 15.64 13.52 7.79
C GLY A 55 15.51 12.01 7.67
N MET A 56 14.49 11.51 6.98
CA MET A 56 14.43 10.09 6.58
C MET A 56 15.61 9.76 5.66
N VAL A 57 16.40 8.76 6.00
CA VAL A 57 17.55 8.31 5.22
C VAL A 57 17.17 7.07 4.43
N ALA A 58 17.28 7.15 3.10
CA ALA A 58 17.02 6.04 2.21
C ALA A 58 18.22 5.08 2.15
N HIS A 59 17.97 3.80 2.37
CA HIS A 59 18.94 2.74 2.17
C HIS A 59 19.03 2.36 0.69
N LYS A 60 20.09 1.62 0.35
CA LYS A 60 20.28 1.13 -1.02
C LYS A 60 19.07 0.29 -1.46
N PRO A 61 18.48 0.57 -2.63
CA PRO A 61 17.39 -0.22 -3.15
C PRO A 61 17.78 -1.69 -3.33
N VAL A 62 16.84 -2.58 -3.02
CA VAL A 62 16.98 -4.03 -3.25
C VAL A 62 16.01 -4.51 -4.33
N THR A 63 16.39 -5.61 -4.99
CA THR A 63 15.65 -6.22 -6.11
C THR A 63 15.32 -7.69 -5.87
N GLU A 64 15.54 -8.15 -4.63
CA GLU A 64 15.33 -9.52 -4.20
C GLU A 64 14.36 -9.55 -3.03
N MET A 65 13.62 -10.65 -2.91
CA MET A 65 12.69 -10.86 -1.79
C MET A 65 13.44 -11.12 -0.49
N ASN A 66 12.87 -10.65 0.61
CA ASN A 66 13.34 -10.94 1.96
C ASN A 66 13.08 -12.41 2.34
N ASP A 67 13.81 -12.93 3.32
CA ASP A 67 13.56 -14.25 3.90
C ASP A 67 13.66 -14.18 5.43
N HIS A 68 12.52 -13.99 6.08
CA HIS A 68 12.41 -13.96 7.53
C HIS A 68 11.67 -15.18 8.10
N ARG A 69 11.69 -16.32 7.38
CA ARG A 69 11.03 -17.57 7.82
C ARG A 69 11.50 -18.05 9.18
N ASN A 70 12.75 -17.77 9.53
CA ASN A 70 13.35 -18.14 10.80
C ASN A 70 12.89 -17.30 12.00
N LEU A 71 12.16 -16.19 11.76
CA LEU A 71 11.72 -15.29 12.82
C LEU A 71 10.35 -15.68 13.40
N LEU A 72 9.55 -16.45 12.68
CA LEU A 72 8.19 -16.81 13.09
C LEU A 72 8.01 -18.31 13.24
N PRO A 73 7.27 -18.77 14.28
CA PRO A 73 6.97 -20.19 14.48
C PRO A 73 6.04 -20.76 13.40
N ASN A 74 5.26 -19.91 12.74
CA ASN A 74 4.47 -20.26 11.56
C ASN A 74 4.43 -19.10 10.59
N LEU A 75 4.26 -19.41 9.29
CA LEU A 75 4.35 -18.44 8.21
C LEU A 75 3.02 -17.74 7.88
N ASN A 76 1.93 -18.09 8.56
CA ASN A 76 0.61 -17.54 8.21
C ASN A 76 0.57 -16.01 8.33
N CYS A 77 1.23 -15.44 9.36
CA CYS A 77 1.27 -14.00 9.57
C CYS A 77 2.53 -13.32 9.01
N LEU A 78 3.44 -14.05 8.35
CA LEU A 78 4.69 -13.49 7.87
C LEU A 78 4.44 -12.34 6.88
N GLY A 79 3.65 -12.56 5.83
CA GLY A 79 3.34 -11.52 4.84
C GLY A 79 2.46 -10.39 5.36
N ALA A 80 1.70 -10.61 6.43
CA ALA A 80 0.96 -9.56 7.11
C ALA A 80 1.87 -8.68 7.96
N TRP A 81 2.96 -9.23 8.49
CA TRP A 81 3.89 -8.54 9.37
C TRP A 81 5.10 -7.95 8.63
N GLN A 82 5.63 -8.61 7.60
CA GLN A 82 6.80 -8.20 6.82
C GLN A 82 6.49 -7.95 5.35
N VAL A 83 7.29 -7.06 4.74
CA VAL A 83 7.21 -6.69 3.32
C VAL A 83 8.04 -7.68 2.49
N ASN A 84 7.55 -8.05 1.30
CA ASN A 84 8.29 -8.80 0.29
C ASN A 84 8.91 -10.12 0.77
N GLU A 85 8.14 -10.95 1.44
CA GLU A 85 8.63 -12.24 1.90
C GLU A 85 8.61 -13.31 0.82
N SER A 86 9.77 -13.91 0.53
CA SER A 86 9.92 -14.96 -0.49
C SER A 86 9.01 -16.16 -0.26
N ALA A 87 8.76 -16.53 1.00
CA ALA A 87 7.84 -17.60 1.37
C ALA A 87 6.36 -17.28 1.04
N ILE A 88 6.03 -16.02 0.82
CA ILE A 88 4.68 -15.54 0.50
C ILE A 88 4.53 -15.29 -1.00
N TYR A 89 5.52 -14.64 -1.61
CA TYR A 89 5.51 -14.32 -3.04
C TYR A 89 5.86 -15.52 -3.92
N GLY A 90 6.69 -16.44 -3.43
CA GLY A 90 7.25 -17.53 -4.25
C GLY A 90 8.04 -16.98 -5.41
N ASP A 91 7.87 -17.60 -6.57
CA ASP A 91 8.49 -17.24 -7.86
C ASP A 91 7.50 -16.59 -8.87
N ARG A 92 6.33 -16.16 -8.38
CA ARG A 92 5.24 -15.64 -9.23
C ARG A 92 5.42 -14.21 -9.71
N TRP A 93 6.45 -13.50 -9.29
CA TRP A 93 6.74 -12.13 -9.67
C TRP A 93 7.82 -12.05 -10.76
N THR A 94 7.88 -10.96 -11.50
CA THR A 94 8.81 -10.78 -12.63
C THR A 94 9.89 -9.73 -12.39
N ALA A 95 9.60 -8.73 -11.56
CA ALA A 95 10.53 -7.70 -11.12
C ALA A 95 10.03 -7.04 -9.85
N MET A 96 10.94 -6.53 -9.04
CA MET A 96 10.60 -5.76 -7.86
C MET A 96 11.64 -4.70 -7.54
N ARG A 97 11.23 -3.70 -6.79
CA ARG A 97 12.09 -2.69 -6.21
C ARG A 97 11.58 -2.34 -4.81
N GLN A 98 12.47 -2.38 -3.83
CA GLN A 98 12.16 -2.00 -2.45
C GLN A 98 13.20 -1.00 -1.95
N VAL A 99 12.75 -0.02 -1.17
CA VAL A 99 13.59 0.90 -0.42
C VAL A 99 13.11 0.95 1.02
N LEU A 100 14.04 0.82 1.96
CA LEU A 100 13.82 1.12 3.37
C LEU A 100 14.32 2.53 3.65
N LEU A 101 13.51 3.31 4.38
CA LEU A 101 13.89 4.63 4.89
C LEU A 101 13.63 4.66 6.39
N ARG A 102 14.48 5.34 7.14
CA ARG A 102 14.28 5.52 8.60
C ARG A 102 14.89 6.82 9.11
N ALA A 103 14.34 7.31 10.21
CA ALA A 103 14.84 8.47 10.94
C ALA A 103 14.70 8.26 12.46
N PRO A 104 15.77 8.46 13.25
CA PRO A 104 17.17 8.56 12.82
C PRO A 104 17.66 7.26 12.15
N ASP A 105 18.72 7.35 11.33
CA ASP A 105 19.27 6.17 10.64
C ASP A 105 20.16 5.32 11.56
N ASN A 106 19.53 4.64 12.50
CA ASN A 106 20.13 3.68 13.43
C ASN A 106 19.07 2.70 13.93
N ASP A 107 19.42 1.78 14.82
CA ASP A 107 18.49 0.75 15.33
C ASP A 107 17.42 1.32 16.29
N ASN A 108 17.62 2.55 16.78
CA ASN A 108 16.67 3.27 17.62
C ASN A 108 15.84 4.30 16.83
N TRP A 109 15.49 3.97 15.58
CA TRP A 109 14.67 4.82 14.72
C TRP A 109 13.29 5.10 15.34
N ASP A 110 12.77 6.29 15.10
CA ASP A 110 11.40 6.70 15.47
C ASP A 110 10.43 6.52 14.30
N ASN A 111 10.87 6.85 13.09
CA ASN A 111 10.10 6.70 11.87
C ASN A 111 10.76 5.68 10.94
N LEU A 112 9.96 4.80 10.38
CA LEU A 112 10.41 3.82 9.39
C LEU A 112 9.37 3.69 8.28
N LEU A 113 9.83 3.69 7.05
CA LEU A 113 9.03 3.34 5.88
C LEU A 113 9.77 2.26 5.07
N VAL A 114 9.09 1.19 4.76
CA VAL A 114 9.49 0.25 3.70
C VAL A 114 8.47 0.39 2.59
N GLN A 115 8.93 0.83 1.44
CA GLN A 115 8.11 0.90 0.23
C GLN A 115 8.61 -0.09 -0.81
N SER A 116 7.69 -0.84 -1.38
CA SER A 116 7.99 -1.83 -2.39
C SER A 116 6.94 -1.85 -3.49
N VAL A 117 7.42 -2.06 -4.71
CA VAL A 117 6.61 -2.29 -5.91
C VAL A 117 7.07 -3.57 -6.58
N VAL A 118 6.11 -4.44 -6.91
CA VAL A 118 6.37 -5.79 -7.45
C VAL A 118 5.49 -6.01 -8.67
N ILE A 119 6.09 -6.32 -9.82
CA ILE A 119 5.38 -6.65 -11.06
C ILE A 119 5.05 -8.14 -11.07
N PHE A 120 3.80 -8.47 -11.34
CA PHE A 120 3.31 -9.81 -11.63
C PHE A 120 3.20 -10.03 -13.15
N PRO A 121 3.14 -11.29 -13.61
CA PRO A 121 3.00 -11.58 -15.05
C PRO A 121 1.72 -11.04 -15.69
N SER A 122 0.69 -10.78 -14.89
CA SER A 122 -0.60 -10.25 -15.35
C SER A 122 -1.37 -9.54 -14.24
N THR A 123 -2.33 -8.71 -14.64
CA THR A 123 -3.32 -8.10 -13.72
C THR A 123 -4.09 -9.15 -12.91
N GLN A 124 -4.43 -10.29 -13.53
CA GLN A 124 -5.15 -11.37 -12.84
C GLN A 124 -4.29 -12.00 -11.74
N GLU A 125 -3.02 -12.28 -12.01
CA GLU A 125 -2.12 -12.87 -11.01
C GLU A 125 -1.86 -11.91 -9.83
N ALA A 126 -1.75 -10.60 -10.08
CA ALA A 126 -1.66 -9.59 -9.03
C ALA A 126 -2.94 -9.57 -8.16
N ALA A 127 -4.12 -9.61 -8.78
CA ALA A 127 -5.41 -9.67 -8.08
C ALA A 127 -5.56 -10.97 -7.26
N ASP A 128 -5.16 -12.11 -7.81
CA ASP A 128 -5.19 -13.39 -7.12
C ASP A 128 -4.24 -13.41 -5.92
N PHE A 129 -3.07 -12.77 -6.04
CA PHE A 129 -2.14 -12.59 -4.92
C PHE A 129 -2.75 -11.75 -3.80
N LEU A 130 -3.42 -10.64 -4.12
CA LEU A 130 -4.13 -9.82 -3.13
C LEU A 130 -5.23 -10.62 -2.41
N ASN A 131 -6.04 -11.37 -3.15
CA ASN A 131 -7.11 -12.19 -2.59
C ASN A 131 -6.57 -13.28 -1.64
N GLN A 132 -5.53 -14.00 -2.04
CA GLN A 132 -4.86 -14.98 -1.18
C GLN A 132 -4.23 -14.32 0.06
N SER A 133 -3.67 -13.11 -0.09
CA SER A 133 -3.13 -12.34 1.02
C SER A 133 -4.23 -11.90 1.98
N ALA A 134 -5.40 -11.48 1.48
CA ALA A 134 -6.54 -11.14 2.30
C ALA A 134 -7.00 -12.30 3.21
N GLU A 135 -7.06 -13.52 2.66
CA GLU A 135 -7.41 -14.73 3.43
C GLU A 135 -6.37 -15.06 4.51
N ARG A 136 -5.08 -14.82 4.23
CA ARG A 136 -4.01 -15.01 5.22
C ARG A 136 -4.06 -13.93 6.30
N TRP A 137 -4.18 -12.65 5.91
CA TRP A 137 -4.20 -11.53 6.84
C TRP A 137 -5.42 -11.56 7.76
N ALA A 138 -6.57 -12.04 7.29
CA ALA A 138 -7.76 -12.24 8.11
C ALA A 138 -7.50 -13.16 9.33
N LYS A 139 -6.62 -14.16 9.18
CA LYS A 139 -6.21 -15.06 10.28
C LYS A 139 -5.22 -14.40 11.25
N CYS A 140 -4.67 -13.25 10.88
CA CYS A 140 -3.69 -12.49 11.67
C CYS A 140 -4.30 -11.24 12.31
N THR A 141 -5.61 -11.05 12.21
CA THR A 141 -6.36 -9.93 12.81
C THR A 141 -6.45 -10.13 14.34
N ASN A 142 -6.20 -9.06 15.09
CA ASN A 142 -6.21 -9.04 16.55
C ASN A 142 -5.31 -10.13 17.17
N HIS A 143 -4.21 -10.44 16.52
CA HIS A 143 -3.31 -11.53 16.82
C HIS A 143 -1.96 -11.03 17.38
N ASN A 144 -1.34 -11.81 18.28
CA ASN A 144 0.01 -11.53 18.72
C ASN A 144 1.02 -12.23 17.80
N VAL A 145 1.89 -11.46 17.16
CA VAL A 145 3.03 -11.97 16.41
C VAL A 145 4.19 -12.14 17.38
N ASN A 146 4.48 -13.39 17.71
CA ASN A 146 5.64 -13.75 18.53
C ASN A 146 6.84 -13.97 17.61
N ILE A 147 7.91 -13.25 17.88
CA ILE A 147 9.12 -13.25 17.06
C ILE A 147 10.24 -13.85 17.89
N THR A 148 11.06 -14.68 17.28
CA THR A 148 12.28 -15.23 17.87
C THR A 148 13.44 -15.05 16.91
N LEU A 149 14.62 -14.76 17.44
CA LEU A 149 15.87 -14.74 16.67
C LEU A 149 16.89 -15.61 17.41
N ASN A 150 17.40 -16.64 16.75
CA ASN A 150 18.34 -17.59 17.33
C ASN A 150 17.84 -18.23 18.64
N GLY A 151 16.54 -18.47 18.74
CA GLY A 151 15.90 -19.01 19.93
C GLY A 151 15.54 -17.98 21.01
N GLU A 152 16.00 -16.75 20.91
CA GLU A 152 15.69 -15.69 21.87
C GLU A 152 14.45 -14.92 21.45
N PRO A 153 13.51 -14.64 22.39
CA PRO A 153 12.31 -13.88 22.07
C PRO A 153 12.63 -12.41 21.83
N LEU A 154 12.13 -11.89 20.71
CA LEU A 154 12.13 -10.46 20.40
C LEU A 154 10.83 -9.81 20.89
N PRO A 155 10.78 -8.46 20.93
CA PRO A 155 9.56 -7.73 21.27
C PRO A 155 8.37 -8.16 20.42
N LYS A 156 7.25 -8.44 21.08
CA LYS A 156 6.01 -8.88 20.44
C LYS A 156 5.31 -7.72 19.73
N TRP A 157 4.62 -8.06 18.65
CA TRP A 157 3.73 -7.16 17.95
C TRP A 157 2.30 -7.66 18.08
N ARG A 158 1.36 -6.75 18.16
CA ARG A 158 -0.08 -7.04 18.12
C ARG A 158 -0.69 -6.37 16.91
N SER A 159 -1.34 -7.15 16.07
CA SER A 159 -2.15 -6.63 14.98
C SER A 159 -3.51 -6.15 15.50
N GLY A 160 -4.10 -5.19 14.80
CA GLY A 160 -5.48 -4.75 15.00
C GLY A 160 -6.43 -5.36 13.95
N ASP A 161 -7.46 -4.60 13.59
CA ASP A 161 -8.47 -5.01 12.61
C ASP A 161 -7.96 -4.85 11.18
N LEU A 162 -8.24 -5.86 10.35
CA LEU A 162 -7.98 -5.81 8.92
C LEU A 162 -9.04 -4.96 8.23
N THR A 163 -8.61 -3.97 7.46
CA THR A 163 -9.47 -3.29 6.49
C THR A 163 -9.19 -3.84 5.10
N ARG A 164 -10.25 -4.11 4.33
CA ARG A 164 -10.17 -4.64 2.98
C ARG A 164 -11.08 -3.85 2.05
N THR A 165 -10.54 -3.50 0.89
CA THR A 165 -11.28 -3.06 -0.29
C THR A 165 -11.03 -4.05 -1.44
N ASP A 166 -11.58 -3.78 -2.63
CA ASP A 166 -11.35 -4.62 -3.82
C ASP A 166 -9.89 -4.61 -4.29
N SER A 167 -9.13 -3.58 -3.95
CA SER A 167 -7.75 -3.39 -4.43
C SER A 167 -6.71 -3.14 -3.34
N GLU A 168 -7.10 -3.19 -2.07
CA GLU A 168 -6.19 -2.84 -0.98
C GLU A 168 -6.56 -3.52 0.34
N LEU A 169 -5.52 -3.91 1.09
CA LEU A 169 -5.59 -4.40 2.47
C LEU A 169 -4.77 -3.46 3.34
N THR A 170 -5.28 -3.08 4.51
CA THR A 170 -4.49 -2.42 5.54
C THR A 170 -4.64 -3.13 6.89
N LEU A 171 -3.54 -3.24 7.62
CA LEU A 171 -3.51 -3.88 8.93
C LEU A 171 -2.59 -3.08 9.86
N PRO A 172 -3.12 -2.54 10.97
CA PRO A 172 -2.31 -1.86 11.96
C PRO A 172 -1.59 -2.87 12.86
N PHE A 173 -0.40 -2.49 13.33
CA PHE A 173 0.39 -3.23 14.30
C PHE A 173 0.90 -2.31 15.39
N THR A 174 0.95 -2.82 16.62
CA THR A 174 1.57 -2.12 17.76
C THR A 174 2.60 -3.03 18.43
N ARG A 175 3.77 -2.50 18.70
CA ARG A 175 4.77 -3.17 19.51
C ARG A 175 4.35 -3.09 20.97
N VAL A 176 4.16 -4.25 21.63
CA VAL A 176 3.51 -4.31 22.94
C VAL A 176 4.46 -4.46 24.12
N ASN A 177 5.75 -4.69 23.88
CA ASN A 177 6.78 -4.78 24.91
C ASN A 177 8.14 -4.30 24.42
N GLY A 178 9.03 -3.99 25.32
CA GLY A 178 10.36 -3.41 25.09
C GLY A 178 10.40 -1.92 25.37
N ASP A 179 11.60 -1.36 25.42
CA ASP A 179 11.86 0.04 25.81
C ASP A 179 11.34 1.06 24.79
N GLN A 180 11.15 0.63 23.56
CA GLN A 180 10.61 1.47 22.49
C GLN A 180 9.31 0.88 21.96
N THR A 181 8.22 1.54 22.25
CA THR A 181 6.91 1.22 21.70
C THR A 181 6.73 1.90 20.35
N ARG A 182 6.15 1.17 19.38
CA ARG A 182 5.91 1.68 18.01
C ARG A 182 4.53 1.26 17.54
N ALA A 183 3.93 2.13 16.73
CA ALA A 183 2.74 1.82 15.96
C ALA A 183 3.10 1.77 14.49
N CYS A 184 2.61 0.77 13.77
CA CYS A 184 2.85 0.59 12.34
C CYS A 184 1.52 0.35 11.61
N GLN A 185 1.52 0.63 10.32
CA GLN A 185 0.51 0.16 9.38
C GLN A 185 1.19 -0.62 8.27
N ARG A 186 0.62 -1.75 7.92
CA ARG A 186 0.89 -2.47 6.68
C ARG A 186 -0.18 -2.10 5.66
N ALA A 187 0.22 -1.90 4.41
CA ALA A 187 -0.67 -1.80 3.28
C ALA A 187 -0.18 -2.73 2.16
N LEU A 188 -1.10 -3.50 1.59
CA LEU A 188 -0.88 -4.31 0.40
C LEU A 188 -1.94 -3.95 -0.61
N ALA A 189 -1.55 -3.46 -1.78
CA ALA A 189 -2.50 -2.99 -2.78
C ALA A 189 -2.11 -3.45 -4.19
N VAL A 190 -3.10 -3.46 -5.10
CA VAL A 190 -2.89 -3.79 -6.51
C VAL A 190 -3.45 -2.71 -7.43
N ALA A 191 -2.76 -2.49 -8.54
CA ALA A 191 -3.25 -1.70 -9.66
C ALA A 191 -2.61 -2.24 -10.95
N ALA A 192 -3.42 -2.66 -11.93
CA ALA A 192 -2.99 -3.45 -13.07
C ALA A 192 -2.17 -4.68 -12.61
N ASP A 193 -0.97 -4.90 -13.16
CA ASP A 193 -0.05 -5.97 -12.82
C ASP A 193 0.90 -5.65 -11.64
N LEU A 194 0.75 -4.47 -11.03
CA LEU A 194 1.60 -3.99 -9.94
C LEU A 194 1.01 -4.31 -8.58
N VAL A 195 1.80 -4.94 -7.72
CA VAL A 195 1.55 -5.06 -6.28
C VAL A 195 2.41 -4.01 -5.56
N MET A 196 1.79 -3.24 -4.68
CA MET A 196 2.43 -2.29 -3.77
C MET A 196 2.40 -2.88 -2.37
N ASP A 197 3.56 -3.08 -1.76
CA ASP A 197 3.71 -3.71 -0.44
C ASP A 197 4.46 -2.75 0.49
N ILE A 198 3.73 -2.11 1.40
CA ILE A 198 4.20 -0.96 2.17
C ILE A 198 4.09 -1.22 3.67
N GLN A 199 5.08 -0.75 4.41
CA GLN A 199 5.03 -0.67 5.88
C GLN A 199 5.47 0.72 6.32
N ALA A 200 4.65 1.38 7.13
CA ALA A 200 4.99 2.64 7.78
C ALA A 200 4.90 2.48 9.29
N CYS A 201 5.90 2.98 10.02
CA CYS A 201 5.94 2.92 11.49
C CYS A 201 6.29 4.29 12.06
N LYS A 202 5.68 4.61 13.21
CA LYS A 202 5.88 5.86 13.97
C LYS A 202 5.97 5.53 15.47
N PRO A 203 6.37 6.49 16.33
CA PRO A 203 6.32 6.32 17.77
C PRO A 203 4.93 5.90 18.27
N ALA A 204 4.88 5.17 19.37
CA ALA A 204 3.63 4.73 19.99
C ALA A 204 2.68 5.91 20.30
N GLY A 205 1.38 5.61 20.23
CA GLY A 205 0.33 6.61 20.38
C GLY A 205 0.02 7.38 19.10
N SER A 206 0.79 7.19 18.02
CA SER A 206 0.48 7.75 16.69
C SER A 206 -0.62 6.93 16.02
N SER A 207 -1.57 7.61 15.38
CA SER A 207 -2.41 7.00 14.35
C SER A 207 -1.57 6.91 13.08
N VAL A 208 -1.37 5.69 12.55
CA VAL A 208 -0.50 5.46 11.40
C VAL A 208 -1.36 5.07 10.21
N THR A 209 -1.47 5.96 9.22
CA THR A 209 -2.15 5.76 7.93
C THR A 209 -1.19 5.83 6.75
N GLN A 210 0.05 6.16 7.00
CA GLN A 210 1.06 6.52 6.01
C GLN A 210 1.36 5.42 5.00
N ALA A 211 1.14 4.14 5.34
CA ALA A 211 1.33 3.07 4.36
C ALA A 211 0.28 3.14 3.24
N ALA A 212 -0.99 3.43 3.57
CA ALA A 212 -2.05 3.67 2.59
C ALA A 212 -1.79 4.97 1.80
N ASP A 213 -1.35 6.04 2.46
CA ASP A 213 -1.02 7.32 1.80
C ASP A 213 0.09 7.14 0.75
N VAL A 214 1.10 6.28 1.02
CA VAL A 214 2.15 5.92 0.05
C VAL A 214 1.57 5.14 -1.13
N VAL A 215 0.68 4.17 -0.86
CA VAL A 215 -0.03 3.43 -1.92
C VAL A 215 -0.74 4.38 -2.87
N ASP A 216 -1.48 5.36 -2.36
CA ASP A 216 -2.21 6.33 -3.18
C ASP A 216 -1.28 7.19 -4.04
N LYS A 217 -0.13 7.61 -3.50
CA LYS A 217 0.88 8.35 -4.26
C LYS A 217 1.51 7.50 -5.38
N ILE A 218 1.81 6.24 -5.11
CA ILE A 218 2.33 5.31 -6.13
C ILE A 218 1.27 5.09 -7.21
N LYS A 219 0.01 4.83 -6.85
CA LYS A 219 -1.10 4.71 -7.81
C LYS A 219 -1.24 5.94 -8.70
N ALA A 220 -1.09 7.14 -8.13
CA ALA A 220 -1.17 8.40 -8.87
C ALA A 220 -0.01 8.59 -9.87
N ALA A 221 1.16 8.01 -9.59
CA ALA A 221 2.36 8.07 -10.44
C ALA A 221 2.39 6.99 -11.55
N MET A 222 1.47 6.02 -11.53
CA MET A 222 1.44 4.94 -12.52
C MET A 222 1.15 5.43 -13.94
N PRO A 223 1.69 4.77 -14.98
CA PRO A 223 1.35 5.03 -16.38
C PRO A 223 -0.17 4.87 -16.62
N ARG A 224 -0.71 5.70 -17.51
CA ARG A 224 -2.15 5.71 -17.91
C ARG A 224 -2.29 5.68 -19.41
#